data_c0047f382147ff1ffd248d7f943cfe54
#
_entry.id   c0047f382147ff1ffd248d7f943cfe54
#
_cell.length_a   1.000
_cell.length_b   1.000
_cell.length_c   1.000
_cell.angle_alpha   90.00
_cell.angle_beta   90.00
_cell.angle_gamma   90.00
#
_symmetry.space_group_name_H-M   'P 1'
#
loop_
_entity.id
_entity.type
_entity.pdbx_description
1 polymer ?
#
loop_
_entity_poly.entity_id
_entity_poly.type
_entity_poly.pdbx_seq_one_letter_code
_entity_poly.pdbx_strand_id
1 'polypeptide(L)'
;MAQRLPVLYNKKPCYDIVFQKSFDGLWEELEELGAAEKKLCIVTDSRVDELYGAQVAELLEGKCRKIVKYAFPAGEENKNLETVKDVYRYLIEEGFDRKDMLLALGGGVTGDLTGFVAATYLRGIDFVQIPTTLLAQVDSSIGGKTGVDFDSYKNMVGAFKMPRLVYMNLSVLKTLEERQFYSGFAEVMKSALIKDALFYEWLIENMYEICERDPATLEEMVMRTCSIKKMVVEKDPTEQGDRALLNLGHTIGHAIEKYKNFELYHGECVALGTVAAAYISWKKEMLSMEEFYEIRDMFVPFYLPISVDDIDPQEILKLTRSDKKMEAGTIKFILLKKIGKAVIDRTVTDDEILAAIEEINFSEEDAHE
;
A
#
# COMPACT_ATOMS: atom_id res chain seq x y z
N MET A 1 6.32 26.53 -1.36
CA MET A 1 5.79 25.97 -0.10
C MET A 1 5.47 24.50 -0.36
N ALA A 2 5.72 23.65 0.60
CA ALA A 2 5.35 22.24 0.50
C ALA A 2 3.83 22.10 0.31
N GLN A 3 3.41 21.18 -0.56
CA GLN A 3 2.00 20.86 -0.66
C GLN A 3 1.63 19.95 0.52
N ARG A 4 0.51 20.23 1.19
CA ARG A 4 0.05 19.49 2.37
C ARG A 4 -1.37 18.98 2.16
N LEU A 5 -1.61 17.75 2.61
CA LEU A 5 -2.92 17.12 2.63
C LEU A 5 -3.25 16.72 4.07
N PRO A 6 -4.03 17.52 4.82
CA PRO A 6 -4.39 17.20 6.19
C PRO A 6 -5.34 15.99 6.23
N VAL A 7 -5.06 15.03 7.11
CA VAL A 7 -5.88 13.84 7.35
C VAL A 7 -6.60 13.96 8.69
N LEU A 8 -7.90 13.73 8.66
CA LEU A 8 -8.75 13.77 9.84
C LEU A 8 -8.99 12.36 10.40
N TYR A 9 -9.05 12.26 11.71
CA TYR A 9 -9.54 11.07 12.40
C TYR A 9 -10.70 11.46 13.31
N ASN A 10 -11.86 10.83 13.12
CA ASN A 10 -13.08 11.21 13.82
C ASN A 10 -13.40 12.72 13.69
N LYS A 11 -13.23 13.28 12.49
CA LYS A 11 -13.45 14.70 12.14
C LYS A 11 -12.52 15.69 12.85
N LYS A 12 -11.43 15.23 13.45
CA LYS A 12 -10.41 16.08 14.08
C LYS A 12 -9.10 15.96 13.32
N PRO A 13 -8.30 17.03 13.19
CA PRO A 13 -6.97 16.94 12.63
C PRO A 13 -6.15 15.85 13.33
N CYS A 14 -5.49 15.01 12.55
CA CYS A 14 -4.73 13.88 13.06
C CYS A 14 -3.27 13.94 12.66
N TYR A 15 -3.00 14.04 11.37
CA TYR A 15 -1.66 14.21 10.80
C TYR A 15 -1.74 14.84 9.41
N ASP A 16 -0.61 15.32 8.92
CA ASP A 16 -0.48 15.82 7.55
C ASP A 16 0.30 14.82 6.68
N ILE A 17 -0.08 14.77 5.40
CA ILE A 17 0.74 14.21 4.34
C ILE A 17 1.42 15.39 3.65
N VAL A 18 2.75 15.42 3.68
CA VAL A 18 3.57 16.49 3.10
C VAL A 18 4.29 15.96 1.86
N PHE A 19 4.13 16.66 0.74
CA PHE A 19 4.76 16.31 -0.53
C PHE A 19 5.96 17.20 -0.78
N GLN A 20 7.12 16.58 -0.98
CA GLN A 20 8.41 17.23 -1.18
C GLN A 20 9.18 16.56 -2.33
N LYS A 21 10.19 17.26 -2.85
CA LYS A 21 11.08 16.76 -3.92
C LYS A 21 12.45 16.32 -3.42
N SER A 22 12.71 16.45 -2.11
CA SER A 22 13.95 16.04 -1.44
C SER A 22 13.68 15.77 0.05
N PHE A 23 14.71 15.37 0.79
CA PHE A 23 14.65 15.27 2.26
C PHE A 23 14.97 16.59 2.97
N ASP A 24 15.36 17.65 2.24
CA ASP A 24 15.86 18.89 2.84
C ASP A 24 14.87 19.55 3.81
N GLY A 25 13.56 19.44 3.52
CA GLY A 25 12.50 19.98 4.39
C GLY A 25 12.06 19.04 5.53
N LEU A 26 12.74 17.90 5.73
CA LEU A 26 12.30 16.92 6.74
C LEU A 26 12.48 17.45 8.16
N TRP A 27 13.57 18.18 8.42
CA TRP A 27 13.81 18.71 9.76
C TRP A 27 12.74 19.70 10.20
N GLU A 28 12.39 20.63 9.33
CA GLU A 28 11.37 21.66 9.63
C GLU A 28 10.04 21.02 10.02
N GLU A 29 9.65 19.96 9.35
CA GLU A 29 8.44 19.20 9.66
C GLU A 29 8.55 18.45 11.00
N LEU A 30 9.71 17.87 11.30
CA LEU A 30 9.96 17.19 12.58
C LEU A 30 10.06 18.17 13.75
N GLU A 31 10.64 19.35 13.52
CA GLU A 31 10.74 20.40 14.53
C GLU A 31 9.35 20.89 14.97
N GLU A 32 8.39 21.03 14.03
CA GLU A 32 6.99 21.32 14.34
C GLU A 32 6.34 20.27 15.27
N LEU A 33 6.84 19.04 15.25
CA LEU A 33 6.42 17.95 16.13
C LEU A 33 7.20 17.90 17.46
N GLY A 34 8.06 18.88 17.71
CA GLY A 34 8.88 18.97 18.92
C GLY A 34 10.06 18.00 18.94
N ALA A 35 10.59 17.62 17.78
CA ALA A 35 11.68 16.65 17.65
C ALA A 35 12.99 17.11 18.28
N ALA A 36 13.22 18.42 18.43
CA ALA A 36 14.43 18.96 19.05
C ALA A 36 14.66 18.44 20.50
N GLU A 37 13.58 18.21 21.23
CA GLU A 37 13.61 17.71 22.61
C GLU A 37 13.51 16.18 22.73
N LYS A 38 13.56 15.44 21.60
CA LYS A 38 13.34 14.00 21.55
C LYS A 38 14.59 13.24 21.09
N LYS A 39 14.66 11.97 21.45
CA LYS A 39 15.48 11.01 20.72
C LYS A 39 14.71 10.54 19.49
N LEU A 40 15.40 10.37 18.39
CA LEU A 40 14.84 9.89 17.13
C LEU A 40 15.52 8.56 16.77
N CYS A 41 14.72 7.56 16.41
CA CYS A 41 15.24 6.29 15.85
C CYS A 41 14.75 6.15 14.41
N ILE A 42 15.66 6.16 13.45
CA ILE A 42 15.40 5.76 12.08
C ILE A 42 15.31 4.23 12.07
N VAL A 43 14.14 3.69 11.73
CA VAL A 43 13.95 2.27 11.46
C VAL A 43 13.84 2.11 9.94
N THR A 44 14.70 1.28 9.38
CA THR A 44 14.82 1.12 7.92
C THR A 44 15.19 -0.32 7.58
N ASP A 45 15.05 -0.70 6.32
CA ASP A 45 15.61 -1.95 5.81
C ASP A 45 16.98 -1.74 5.16
N SER A 46 17.75 -2.82 5.00
CA SER A 46 19.13 -2.77 4.49
C SER A 46 19.23 -2.11 3.11
N ARG A 47 18.26 -2.28 2.22
CA ARG A 47 18.27 -1.69 0.88
C ARG A 47 18.07 -0.17 0.92
N VAL A 48 17.10 0.28 1.69
CA VAL A 48 16.81 1.72 1.86
C VAL A 48 17.90 2.39 2.67
N ASP A 49 18.51 1.69 3.64
CA ASP A 49 19.65 2.19 4.39
C ASP A 49 20.86 2.52 3.50
N GLU A 50 21.20 1.63 2.57
CA GLU A 50 22.26 1.88 1.58
C GLU A 50 21.99 3.12 0.71
N LEU A 51 20.72 3.37 0.35
CA LEU A 51 20.34 4.46 -0.54
C LEU A 51 20.22 5.82 0.19
N TYR A 52 19.61 5.83 1.36
CA TYR A 52 19.15 7.06 2.02
C TYR A 52 19.48 7.16 3.49
N GLY A 53 19.87 6.06 4.16
CA GLY A 53 20.02 6.02 5.61
C GLY A 53 21.06 7.01 6.14
N ALA A 54 22.21 7.13 5.47
CA ALA A 54 23.25 8.10 5.84
C ALA A 54 22.77 9.54 5.63
N GLN A 55 22.17 9.83 4.46
CA GLN A 55 21.67 11.17 4.13
C GLN A 55 20.66 11.68 5.17
N VAL A 56 19.68 10.82 5.54
CA VAL A 56 18.65 11.21 6.52
C VAL A 56 19.24 11.36 7.92
N ALA A 57 20.18 10.49 8.32
CA ALA A 57 20.83 10.58 9.61
C ALA A 57 21.67 11.86 9.75
N GLU A 58 22.49 12.19 8.74
CA GLU A 58 23.32 13.40 8.71
C GLU A 58 22.47 14.67 8.73
N LEU A 59 21.33 14.69 8.01
CA LEU A 59 20.39 15.81 8.01
C LEU A 59 19.83 16.12 9.41
N LEU A 60 19.70 15.11 10.26
CA LEU A 60 19.13 15.22 11.60
C LEU A 60 20.18 15.32 12.71
N GLU A 61 21.46 15.07 12.39
CA GLU A 61 22.54 15.10 13.38
C GLU A 61 22.70 16.49 14.01
N GLY A 62 22.82 16.52 15.35
CA GLY A 62 22.96 17.76 16.13
C GLY A 62 21.70 18.60 16.26
N LYS A 63 20.58 18.20 15.64
CA LYS A 63 19.31 18.94 15.69
C LYS A 63 18.34 18.44 16.76
N CYS A 64 18.49 17.19 17.20
CA CYS A 64 17.69 16.54 18.24
C CYS A 64 18.54 16.07 19.40
N ARG A 65 17.93 15.57 20.49
CA ARG A 65 18.69 15.08 21.66
C ARG A 65 19.63 13.94 21.32
N LYS A 66 19.21 13.03 20.44
CA LYS A 66 20.00 11.91 19.95
C LYS A 66 19.32 11.36 18.67
N ILE A 67 20.12 11.04 17.67
CA ILE A 67 19.68 10.27 16.50
C ILE A 67 20.36 8.91 16.52
N VAL A 68 19.59 7.84 16.35
CA VAL A 68 20.10 6.47 16.18
C VAL A 68 19.41 5.82 14.99
N LYS A 69 19.98 4.75 14.47
CA LYS A 69 19.46 4.04 13.32
C LYS A 69 19.46 2.54 13.55
N TYR A 70 18.36 1.88 13.26
CA TYR A 70 18.22 0.45 13.24
C TYR A 70 17.84 -0.01 11.83
N ALA A 71 18.68 -0.84 11.20
CA ALA A 71 18.45 -1.43 9.90
C ALA A 71 18.26 -2.94 10.03
N PHE A 72 17.16 -3.46 9.49
CA PHE A 72 16.89 -4.90 9.39
C PHE A 72 17.08 -5.38 7.93
N PRO A 73 17.24 -6.70 7.67
CA PRO A 73 17.35 -7.19 6.29
C PRO A 73 16.12 -6.86 5.47
N ALA A 74 16.31 -6.41 4.21
CA ALA A 74 15.21 -6.15 3.30
C ALA A 74 14.46 -7.44 2.94
N GLY A 75 13.15 -7.36 2.71
CA GLY A 75 12.28 -8.48 2.31
C GLY A 75 11.07 -8.62 3.20
N GLU A 76 9.95 -9.12 2.63
CA GLU A 76 8.69 -9.34 3.35
C GLU A 76 8.85 -10.38 4.46
N GLU A 77 9.73 -11.36 4.29
CA GLU A 77 10.05 -12.38 5.30
C GLU A 77 10.55 -11.81 6.63
N ASN A 78 11.05 -10.57 6.62
CA ASN A 78 11.49 -9.83 7.80
C ASN A 78 10.39 -9.01 8.47
N LYS A 79 9.18 -8.98 7.89
CA LYS A 79 8.00 -8.34 8.47
C LYS A 79 7.34 -9.25 9.51
N ASN A 80 8.03 -9.54 10.59
CA ASN A 80 7.63 -10.54 11.58
C ASN A 80 7.87 -10.09 13.03
N LEU A 81 7.37 -10.89 14.00
CA LEU A 81 7.48 -10.58 15.42
C LEU A 81 8.94 -10.65 15.95
N GLU A 82 9.82 -11.45 15.35
CA GLU A 82 11.23 -11.50 15.79
C GLU A 82 11.94 -10.20 15.46
N THR A 83 11.74 -9.65 14.26
CA THR A 83 12.26 -8.32 13.89
C THR A 83 11.71 -7.23 14.83
N VAL A 84 10.42 -7.26 15.15
CA VAL A 84 9.81 -6.34 16.13
C VAL A 84 10.49 -6.44 17.49
N LYS A 85 10.75 -7.64 17.97
CA LYS A 85 11.42 -7.89 19.25
C LYS A 85 12.86 -7.37 19.26
N ASP A 86 13.56 -7.47 18.13
CA ASP A 86 14.91 -6.92 18.00
C ASP A 86 14.91 -5.40 18.01
N VAL A 87 13.93 -4.76 17.35
CA VAL A 87 13.73 -3.30 17.46
C VAL A 87 13.44 -2.90 18.90
N TYR A 88 12.59 -3.63 19.65
CA TYR A 88 12.34 -3.31 21.07
C TYR A 88 13.62 -3.39 21.90
N ARG A 89 14.45 -4.44 21.70
CA ARG A 89 15.73 -4.58 22.42
C ARG A 89 16.61 -3.38 22.14
N TYR A 90 16.76 -3.00 20.88
CA TYR A 90 17.54 -1.84 20.47
C TYR A 90 17.05 -0.54 21.12
N LEU A 91 15.74 -0.29 21.10
CA LEU A 91 15.17 0.91 21.72
C LEU A 91 15.38 0.96 23.25
N ILE A 92 15.32 -0.20 23.93
CA ILE A 92 15.59 -0.33 25.37
C ILE A 92 17.05 -0.01 25.66
N GLU A 93 17.98 -0.59 24.90
CA GLU A 93 19.43 -0.37 25.05
C GLU A 93 19.81 1.08 24.80
N GLU A 94 19.17 1.74 23.83
CA GLU A 94 19.34 3.17 23.53
C GLU A 94 18.57 4.10 24.50
N GLY A 95 17.82 3.51 25.44
CA GLY A 95 17.11 4.22 26.51
C GLY A 95 15.96 5.09 26.01
N PHE A 96 15.22 4.65 24.97
CA PHE A 96 14.05 5.35 24.46
C PHE A 96 12.91 5.38 25.48
N ASP A 97 12.26 6.52 25.62
CA ASP A 97 11.07 6.70 26.45
C ASP A 97 9.81 7.06 25.63
N ARG A 98 8.67 7.27 26.30
CA ARG A 98 7.39 7.54 25.63
C ARG A 98 7.33 8.86 24.86
N LYS A 99 8.25 9.77 25.12
CA LYS A 99 8.28 11.10 24.48
C LYS A 99 9.13 11.09 23.22
N ASP A 100 9.93 10.07 23.04
CA ASP A 100 10.78 9.89 21.87
C ASP A 100 9.96 9.49 20.62
N MET A 101 10.59 9.39 19.46
CA MET A 101 9.88 9.21 18.20
C MET A 101 10.63 8.24 17.28
N LEU A 102 9.87 7.42 16.54
CA LEU A 102 10.39 6.56 15.49
C LEU A 102 10.19 7.20 14.11
N LEU A 103 11.14 7.03 13.22
CA LEU A 103 11.09 7.45 11.83
C LEU A 103 11.12 6.19 10.96
N ALA A 104 10.01 5.85 10.32
CA ALA A 104 9.90 4.70 9.42
C ALA A 104 10.37 5.12 8.03
N LEU A 105 11.65 4.92 7.73
CA LEU A 105 12.26 5.25 6.43
C LEU A 105 12.29 3.99 5.56
N GLY A 106 11.32 3.82 4.66
CA GLY A 106 11.28 2.62 3.83
C GLY A 106 9.96 2.39 3.09
N GLY A 107 9.82 1.20 2.53
CA GLY A 107 8.60 0.73 1.88
C GLY A 107 7.51 0.33 2.88
N GLY A 108 6.49 -0.38 2.38
CA GLY A 108 5.35 -0.83 3.18
C GLY A 108 5.75 -1.72 4.37
N VAL A 109 6.71 -2.63 4.17
CA VAL A 109 7.26 -3.50 5.23
C VAL A 109 7.78 -2.67 6.40
N THR A 110 8.65 -1.71 6.10
CA THR A 110 9.26 -0.83 7.11
C THR A 110 8.20 0.02 7.81
N GLY A 111 7.26 0.59 7.05
CA GLY A 111 6.19 1.43 7.58
C GLY A 111 5.27 0.68 8.54
N ASP A 112 4.82 -0.51 8.16
CA ASP A 112 3.91 -1.35 8.93
C ASP A 112 4.58 -1.88 10.21
N LEU A 113 5.80 -2.41 10.08
CA LEU A 113 6.59 -2.93 11.21
C LEU A 113 6.89 -1.82 12.22
N THR A 114 7.39 -0.67 11.76
CA THR A 114 7.72 0.45 12.64
C THR A 114 6.48 1.03 13.31
N GLY A 115 5.37 1.13 12.58
CA GLY A 115 4.10 1.58 13.13
C GLY A 115 3.55 0.62 14.19
N PHE A 116 3.72 -0.70 14.00
CA PHE A 116 3.36 -1.71 15.01
C PHE A 116 4.27 -1.63 16.23
N VAL A 117 5.58 -1.47 16.04
CA VAL A 117 6.51 -1.18 17.15
C VAL A 117 6.07 0.07 17.91
N ALA A 118 5.75 1.15 17.19
CA ALA A 118 5.29 2.41 17.80
C ALA A 118 3.96 2.27 18.53
N ALA A 119 3.08 1.36 18.11
CA ALA A 119 1.81 1.10 18.79
C ALA A 119 1.98 0.34 20.10
N THR A 120 3.01 -0.49 20.21
CA THR A 120 3.16 -1.48 21.29
C THR A 120 4.29 -1.17 22.26
N TYR A 121 5.40 -0.59 21.81
CA TYR A 121 6.52 -0.18 22.67
C TYR A 121 6.04 0.83 23.72
N LEU A 122 6.26 0.53 25.00
CA LEU A 122 5.82 1.32 26.16
C LEU A 122 4.32 1.70 26.15
N ARG A 123 3.48 0.91 25.49
CA ARG A 123 2.03 1.13 25.25
C ARG A 123 1.74 2.28 24.28
N GLY A 124 2.71 2.61 23.47
CA GLY A 124 2.60 3.59 22.39
C GLY A 124 3.57 4.74 22.51
N ILE A 125 4.31 4.99 21.42
CA ILE A 125 5.15 6.17 21.21
C ILE A 125 4.77 6.84 19.87
N ASP A 126 5.28 8.04 19.63
CA ASP A 126 5.06 8.72 18.35
C ASP A 126 5.89 8.10 17.23
N PHE A 127 5.38 8.15 16.00
CA PHE A 127 6.16 7.80 14.80
C PHE A 127 5.77 8.64 13.59
N VAL A 128 6.69 8.72 12.63
CA VAL A 128 6.56 9.40 11.34
C VAL A 128 6.81 8.38 10.23
N GLN A 129 6.00 8.44 9.18
CA GLN A 129 6.19 7.67 7.96
C GLN A 129 7.02 8.48 6.96
N ILE A 130 8.06 7.86 6.40
CA ILE A 130 8.89 8.42 5.33
C ILE A 130 8.93 7.36 4.20
N PRO A 131 7.81 7.23 3.44
CA PRO A 131 7.66 6.14 2.47
C PRO A 131 8.57 6.32 1.26
N THR A 132 9.27 5.23 0.88
CA THR A 132 10.25 5.24 -0.22
C THR A 132 9.84 4.41 -1.45
N THR A 133 8.72 3.69 -1.39
CA THR A 133 8.15 3.01 -2.56
C THR A 133 6.85 3.67 -2.99
N LEU A 134 6.47 3.55 -4.26
CA LEU A 134 5.19 4.09 -4.75
C LEU A 134 4.02 3.49 -3.97
N LEU A 135 4.02 2.17 -3.77
CA LEU A 135 3.01 1.48 -2.98
C LEU A 135 2.86 2.07 -1.57
N ALA A 136 3.97 2.36 -0.91
CA ALA A 136 3.93 2.96 0.42
C ALA A 136 3.42 4.40 0.39
N GLN A 137 3.81 5.19 -0.62
CA GLN A 137 3.36 6.57 -0.77
C GLN A 137 1.85 6.67 -1.01
N VAL A 138 1.31 5.84 -1.91
CA VAL A 138 -0.10 5.96 -2.32
C VAL A 138 -1.05 5.10 -1.48
N ASP A 139 -0.52 4.12 -0.73
CA ASP A 139 -1.35 3.16 -0.01
C ASP A 139 -0.92 2.95 1.45
N SER A 140 0.09 2.14 1.76
CA SER A 140 0.31 1.60 3.09
C SER A 140 0.60 2.65 4.18
N SER A 141 1.21 3.80 3.87
CA SER A 141 1.49 4.86 4.85
C SER A 141 0.24 5.62 5.32
N ILE A 142 -0.93 5.42 4.68
CA ILE A 142 -2.13 6.21 4.91
C ILE A 142 -3.21 5.38 5.61
N GLY A 143 -3.74 5.89 6.74
CA GLY A 143 -4.89 5.28 7.41
C GLY A 143 -4.54 4.39 8.60
N GLY A 144 -3.28 4.39 9.04
CA GLY A 144 -2.85 3.88 10.33
C GLY A 144 -2.96 2.37 10.53
N LYS A 145 -3.20 1.58 9.50
CA LYS A 145 -3.03 0.13 9.58
C LYS A 145 -1.55 -0.17 9.73
N THR A 146 -1.16 -0.88 10.79
CA THR A 146 0.21 -1.30 11.04
C THR A 146 0.21 -2.74 11.49
N GLY A 147 1.24 -3.49 11.20
CA GLY A 147 1.25 -4.90 11.57
C GLY A 147 2.42 -5.67 10.98
N VAL A 148 2.44 -6.92 11.34
CA VAL A 148 3.42 -7.90 10.88
C VAL A 148 2.74 -9.21 10.49
N ASP A 149 3.46 -10.00 9.74
CA ASP A 149 3.04 -11.32 9.34
C ASP A 149 3.22 -12.31 10.51
N PHE A 150 2.39 -13.33 10.52
CA PHE A 150 2.46 -14.41 11.48
C PHE A 150 2.43 -15.75 10.73
N ASP A 151 3.53 -16.47 10.78
CA ASP A 151 3.74 -17.68 9.98
C ASP A 151 3.52 -17.39 8.48
N SER A 152 2.60 -18.10 7.83
CA SER A 152 2.21 -17.92 6.43
C SER A 152 1.05 -16.93 6.22
N TYR A 153 0.64 -16.19 7.25
CA TYR A 153 -0.49 -15.27 7.19
C TYR A 153 -0.02 -13.82 7.20
N LYS A 154 -0.25 -13.09 6.10
CA LYS A 154 0.11 -11.67 5.99
C LYS A 154 -0.76 -10.78 6.89
N ASN A 155 -0.12 -9.80 7.54
CA ASN A 155 -0.76 -8.74 8.31
C ASN A 155 -1.74 -9.23 9.40
N MET A 156 -1.51 -10.42 9.97
CA MET A 156 -2.43 -11.03 10.92
C MET A 156 -2.31 -10.42 12.31
N VAL A 157 -1.14 -9.93 12.68
CA VAL A 157 -0.88 -9.30 13.97
C VAL A 157 -0.63 -7.81 13.75
N GLY A 158 -1.53 -6.97 14.25
CA GLY A 158 -1.43 -5.54 13.97
C GLY A 158 -2.21 -4.65 14.92
N ALA A 159 -2.08 -3.35 14.70
CA ALA A 159 -2.79 -2.32 15.44
C ALA A 159 -3.12 -1.13 14.54
N PHE A 160 -4.19 -0.40 14.86
CA PHE A 160 -4.41 0.91 14.28
C PHE A 160 -3.56 1.94 15.04
N LYS A 161 -2.52 2.46 14.39
CA LYS A 161 -1.64 3.51 14.91
C LYS A 161 -1.45 4.59 13.85
N MET A 162 -2.05 5.75 14.07
CA MET A 162 -1.88 6.89 13.17
C MET A 162 -0.47 7.48 13.33
N PRO A 163 0.24 7.79 12.24
CA PRO A 163 1.49 8.52 12.30
C PRO A 163 1.24 9.97 12.75
N ARG A 164 2.31 10.67 13.17
CA ARG A 164 2.27 12.11 13.43
C ARG A 164 2.42 12.93 12.14
N LEU A 165 3.03 12.31 11.14
CA LEU A 165 3.33 12.91 9.84
C LEU A 165 3.57 11.78 8.83
N VAL A 166 3.19 12.01 7.58
CA VAL A 166 3.69 11.25 6.41
C VAL A 166 4.49 12.22 5.56
N TYR A 167 5.81 12.04 5.51
CA TYR A 167 6.71 12.85 4.71
C TYR A 167 7.07 12.13 3.42
N MET A 168 6.56 12.61 2.31
CA MET A 168 6.78 12.01 0.99
C MET A 168 7.85 12.77 0.22
N ASN A 169 9.02 12.19 0.09
CA ASN A 169 10.02 12.63 -0.87
C ASN A 169 9.76 11.92 -2.21
N LEU A 170 9.21 12.64 -3.18
CA LEU A 170 8.85 12.06 -4.48
C LEU A 170 10.08 11.70 -5.33
N SER A 171 11.25 12.30 -5.05
CA SER A 171 12.47 11.99 -5.82
C SER A 171 12.97 10.56 -5.65
N VAL A 172 12.60 9.88 -4.54
CA VAL A 172 13.01 8.50 -4.28
C VAL A 172 12.40 7.51 -5.29
N LEU A 173 11.31 7.89 -5.94
CA LEU A 173 10.70 7.07 -6.99
C LEU A 173 11.60 6.91 -8.22
N LYS A 174 12.59 7.79 -8.42
CA LYS A 174 13.57 7.69 -9.51
C LYS A 174 14.51 6.50 -9.35
N THR A 175 14.84 6.12 -8.12
CA THR A 175 15.74 5.00 -7.81
C THR A 175 14.99 3.70 -7.52
N LEU A 176 13.65 3.77 -7.47
CA LEU A 176 12.82 2.61 -7.24
C LEU A 176 12.92 1.64 -8.43
N GLU A 177 13.14 0.36 -8.15
CA GLU A 177 13.15 -0.70 -9.14
C GLU A 177 11.84 -0.68 -9.96
N GLU A 178 11.93 -0.95 -11.26
CA GLU A 178 10.82 -0.81 -12.19
C GLU A 178 9.62 -1.69 -11.80
N ARG A 179 9.85 -2.95 -11.49
CA ARG A 179 8.80 -3.88 -11.04
C ARG A 179 8.11 -3.43 -9.75
N GLN A 180 8.88 -2.83 -8.80
CA GLN A 180 8.33 -2.23 -7.59
C GLN A 180 7.49 -0.99 -7.89
N PHE A 181 7.91 -0.17 -8.86
CA PHE A 181 7.16 1.02 -9.28
C PHE A 181 5.80 0.62 -9.86
N TYR A 182 5.79 -0.32 -10.81
CA TYR A 182 4.54 -0.77 -11.42
C TYR A 182 3.66 -1.56 -10.45
N SER A 183 4.24 -2.32 -9.53
CA SER A 183 3.47 -2.90 -8.44
C SER A 183 2.72 -1.83 -7.61
N GLY A 184 3.38 -0.70 -7.31
CA GLY A 184 2.71 0.43 -6.66
C GLY A 184 1.65 1.10 -7.55
N PHE A 185 1.86 1.13 -8.87
CA PHE A 185 0.94 1.72 -9.82
C PHE A 185 -0.41 0.96 -9.90
N ALA A 186 -0.43 -0.34 -9.65
CA ALA A 186 -1.69 -1.10 -9.55
C ALA A 186 -2.65 -0.49 -8.50
N GLU A 187 -2.12 0.02 -7.38
CA GLU A 187 -2.91 0.69 -6.34
C GLU A 187 -3.39 2.09 -6.76
N VAL A 188 -2.62 2.78 -7.60
CA VAL A 188 -3.04 4.03 -8.24
C VAL A 188 -4.24 3.78 -9.16
N MET A 189 -4.11 2.79 -10.05
CA MET A 189 -5.17 2.37 -10.98
C MET A 189 -6.42 1.94 -10.22
N LYS A 190 -6.28 1.10 -9.20
CA LYS A 190 -7.38 0.68 -8.33
C LYS A 190 -8.10 1.89 -7.73
N SER A 191 -7.37 2.87 -7.22
CA SER A 191 -7.95 4.06 -6.59
C SER A 191 -8.79 4.88 -7.58
N ALA A 192 -8.32 5.05 -8.81
CA ALA A 192 -9.06 5.70 -9.88
C ALA A 192 -10.34 4.92 -10.23
N LEU A 193 -10.23 3.62 -10.45
CA LEU A 193 -11.35 2.73 -10.80
C LEU A 193 -12.47 2.74 -9.76
N ILE A 194 -12.15 2.84 -8.47
CA ILE A 194 -13.16 2.80 -7.40
C ILE A 194 -13.84 4.14 -7.14
N LYS A 195 -13.21 5.28 -7.46
CA LYS A 195 -13.70 6.59 -6.97
C LYS A 195 -13.67 7.73 -7.97
N ASP A 196 -12.87 7.69 -9.05
CA ASP A 196 -12.66 8.87 -9.90
C ASP A 196 -12.40 8.49 -11.36
N ALA A 197 -13.45 8.54 -12.19
CA ALA A 197 -13.36 8.25 -13.62
C ALA A 197 -12.46 9.27 -14.36
N LEU A 198 -12.50 10.55 -13.97
CA LEU A 198 -11.65 11.58 -14.60
C LEU A 198 -10.17 11.36 -14.25
N PHE A 199 -9.88 10.80 -13.08
CA PHE A 199 -8.51 10.42 -12.75
C PHE A 199 -8.08 9.19 -13.55
N TYR A 200 -8.97 8.23 -13.78
CA TYR A 200 -8.72 7.09 -14.65
C TYR A 200 -8.38 7.54 -16.08
N GLU A 201 -9.20 8.43 -16.68
CA GLU A 201 -8.94 9.01 -17.99
C GLU A 201 -7.58 9.74 -18.02
N TRP A 202 -7.31 10.53 -17.00
CA TRP A 202 -6.02 11.24 -16.87
C TRP A 202 -4.81 10.29 -16.81
N LEU A 203 -4.93 9.13 -16.14
CA LEU A 203 -3.87 8.12 -16.13
C LEU A 203 -3.59 7.55 -17.52
N ILE A 204 -4.65 7.35 -18.33
CA ILE A 204 -4.52 6.93 -19.74
C ILE A 204 -3.80 8.00 -20.57
N GLU A 205 -4.24 9.25 -20.45
CA GLU A 205 -3.68 10.37 -21.21
C GLU A 205 -2.22 10.66 -20.89
N ASN A 206 -1.78 10.39 -19.64
CA ASN A 206 -0.43 10.65 -19.16
C ASN A 206 0.42 9.37 -19.00
N MET A 207 0.03 8.29 -19.66
CA MET A 207 0.70 6.98 -19.55
C MET A 207 2.20 7.06 -19.84
N TYR A 208 2.59 7.74 -20.91
CA TYR A 208 3.98 7.90 -21.30
C TYR A 208 4.79 8.63 -20.22
N GLU A 209 4.31 9.77 -19.75
CA GLU A 209 4.95 10.58 -18.72
C GLU A 209 5.09 9.84 -17.40
N ILE A 210 4.10 8.98 -17.06
CA ILE A 210 4.15 8.11 -15.87
C ILE A 210 5.25 7.07 -16.02
N CYS A 211 5.34 6.40 -17.16
CA CYS A 211 6.37 5.41 -17.45
C CYS A 211 7.77 6.03 -17.45
N GLU A 212 7.94 7.22 -18.01
CA GLU A 212 9.19 8.00 -17.99
C GLU A 212 9.49 8.63 -16.61
N ARG A 213 8.58 8.45 -15.65
CA ARG A 213 8.69 9.00 -14.28
C ARG A 213 8.87 10.51 -14.27
N ASP A 214 8.12 11.24 -15.14
CA ASP A 214 8.13 12.70 -15.13
C ASP A 214 7.77 13.23 -13.74
N PRO A 215 8.60 14.09 -13.13
CA PRO A 215 8.40 14.51 -11.74
C PRO A 215 7.10 15.26 -11.49
N ALA A 216 6.61 16.04 -12.46
CA ALA A 216 5.38 16.81 -12.29
C ALA A 216 4.14 15.89 -12.39
N THR A 217 4.17 14.95 -13.34
CA THR A 217 3.12 13.95 -13.53
C THR A 217 3.04 13.00 -12.33
N LEU A 218 4.20 12.54 -11.80
CA LEU A 218 4.23 11.71 -10.59
C LEU A 218 3.69 12.45 -9.37
N GLU A 219 4.03 13.73 -9.20
CA GLU A 219 3.51 14.56 -8.10
C GLU A 219 1.98 14.62 -8.15
N GLU A 220 1.39 14.93 -9.31
CA GLU A 220 -0.05 14.98 -9.49
C GLU A 220 -0.71 13.61 -9.25
N MET A 221 -0.15 12.55 -9.84
CA MET A 221 -0.63 11.17 -9.67
C MET A 221 -0.68 10.75 -8.20
N VAL A 222 0.42 10.93 -7.47
CA VAL A 222 0.51 10.57 -6.05
C VAL A 222 -0.47 11.39 -5.21
N MET A 223 -0.57 12.69 -5.45
CA MET A 223 -1.48 13.56 -4.71
C MET A 223 -2.95 13.21 -4.93
N ARG A 224 -3.36 12.92 -6.17
CA ARG A 224 -4.74 12.48 -6.49
C ARG A 224 -5.06 11.17 -5.80
N THR A 225 -4.14 10.20 -5.86
CA THR A 225 -4.31 8.89 -5.21
C THR A 225 -4.42 9.04 -3.68
N CYS A 226 -3.53 9.81 -3.06
CA CYS A 226 -3.59 10.10 -1.63
C CYS A 226 -4.89 10.79 -1.23
N SER A 227 -5.42 11.70 -2.06
CA SER A 227 -6.69 12.39 -1.82
C SER A 227 -7.87 11.44 -1.82
N ILE A 228 -7.90 10.48 -2.75
CA ILE A 228 -8.91 9.42 -2.80
C ILE A 228 -8.83 8.56 -1.55
N LYS A 229 -7.63 8.06 -1.21
CA LYS A 229 -7.46 7.22 -0.03
C LYS A 229 -7.80 7.93 1.26
N LYS A 230 -7.35 9.19 1.42
CA LYS A 230 -7.72 10.05 2.54
C LYS A 230 -9.24 10.13 2.72
N MET A 231 -9.98 10.44 1.64
CA MET A 231 -11.44 10.56 1.68
C MET A 231 -12.11 9.27 2.20
N VAL A 232 -11.62 8.12 1.76
CA VAL A 232 -12.15 6.81 2.18
C VAL A 232 -11.80 6.52 3.64
N VAL A 233 -10.57 6.77 4.05
CA VAL A 233 -10.09 6.52 5.43
C VAL A 233 -10.77 7.44 6.44
N GLU A 234 -10.97 8.73 6.12
CA GLU A 234 -11.66 9.68 7.00
C GLU A 234 -13.13 9.30 7.22
N LYS A 235 -13.76 8.73 6.20
CA LYS A 235 -15.15 8.27 6.28
C LYS A 235 -15.28 6.98 7.11
N ASP A 236 -14.31 6.09 7.02
CA ASP A 236 -14.32 4.78 7.67
C ASP A 236 -12.91 4.39 8.18
N PRO A 237 -12.46 4.96 9.29
CA PRO A 237 -11.10 4.76 9.78
C PRO A 237 -10.76 3.31 10.15
N THR A 238 -11.75 2.51 10.56
CA THR A 238 -11.57 1.14 11.07
C THR A 238 -12.05 0.03 10.15
N GLU A 239 -12.39 0.38 8.87
CA GLU A 239 -12.80 -0.58 7.83
C GLU A 239 -14.05 -1.41 8.19
N GLN A 240 -15.06 -0.75 8.69
CA GLN A 240 -16.36 -1.38 8.98
C GLN A 240 -17.40 -1.20 7.86
N GLY A 241 -17.09 -0.40 6.84
CA GLY A 241 -18.01 -0.03 5.75
C GLY A 241 -17.30 0.28 4.43
N ASP A 242 -17.37 1.54 3.99
CA ASP A 242 -16.89 1.98 2.66
C ASP A 242 -15.38 1.81 2.42
N ARG A 243 -14.57 1.72 3.48
CA ARG A 243 -13.13 1.46 3.34
C ARG A 243 -12.85 0.09 2.70
N ALA A 244 -13.79 -0.85 2.80
CA ALA A 244 -13.71 -2.13 2.10
C ALA A 244 -13.62 -1.98 0.57
N LEU A 245 -14.08 -0.86 -0.02
CA LEU A 245 -13.93 -0.60 -1.46
C LEU A 245 -12.47 -0.57 -1.92
N LEU A 246 -11.53 -0.22 -1.02
CA LEU A 246 -10.09 -0.28 -1.29
C LEU A 246 -9.59 -1.70 -1.55
N ASN A 247 -10.38 -2.73 -1.28
CA ASN A 247 -10.06 -4.12 -1.54
C ASN A 247 -10.52 -4.61 -2.94
N LEU A 248 -10.78 -3.70 -3.92
CA LEU A 248 -10.97 -4.11 -5.31
C LEU A 248 -9.75 -4.91 -5.77
N GLY A 249 -9.99 -6.07 -6.38
CA GLY A 249 -8.94 -6.98 -6.82
C GLY A 249 -8.32 -7.86 -5.73
N HIS A 250 -8.43 -7.50 -4.46
CA HIS A 250 -7.72 -8.19 -3.37
C HIS A 250 -8.24 -9.59 -3.05
N THR A 251 -9.53 -9.87 -3.28
CA THR A 251 -10.10 -11.20 -2.95
C THR A 251 -9.45 -12.32 -3.73
N ILE A 252 -9.37 -12.19 -5.06
CA ILE A 252 -8.70 -13.16 -5.93
C ILE A 252 -7.19 -12.91 -5.91
N GLY A 253 -6.75 -11.65 -5.91
CA GLY A 253 -5.33 -11.29 -5.88
C GLY A 253 -4.55 -11.91 -4.72
N HIS A 254 -5.04 -11.80 -3.47
CA HIS A 254 -4.39 -12.43 -2.31
C HIS A 254 -4.40 -13.97 -2.39
N ALA A 255 -5.44 -14.56 -2.97
CA ALA A 255 -5.47 -16.00 -3.17
C ALA A 255 -4.37 -16.44 -4.16
N ILE A 256 -4.17 -15.72 -5.26
CA ILE A 256 -3.10 -15.95 -6.23
C ILE A 256 -1.73 -15.71 -5.58
N GLU A 257 -1.55 -14.61 -4.85
CA GLU A 257 -0.32 -14.26 -4.14
C GLU A 257 0.12 -15.41 -3.21
N LYS A 258 -0.83 -15.96 -2.46
CA LYS A 258 -0.57 -17.10 -1.57
C LYS A 258 -0.30 -18.40 -2.35
N TYR A 259 -1.06 -18.68 -3.43
CA TYR A 259 -0.90 -19.87 -4.25
C TYR A 259 0.49 -19.88 -4.92
N LYS A 260 0.96 -18.75 -5.44
CA LYS A 260 2.27 -18.55 -6.05
C LYS A 260 3.40 -18.36 -5.03
N ASN A 261 3.19 -18.68 -3.74
CA ASN A 261 4.20 -18.57 -2.68
C ASN A 261 4.92 -17.22 -2.63
N PHE A 262 4.17 -16.12 -2.92
CA PHE A 262 4.68 -14.74 -2.90
C PHE A 262 5.76 -14.44 -3.95
N GLU A 263 5.85 -15.21 -5.03
CA GLU A 263 6.75 -14.94 -6.17
C GLU A 263 6.29 -13.73 -7.00
N LEU A 264 4.97 -13.50 -7.04
CA LEU A 264 4.38 -12.30 -7.63
C LEU A 264 4.34 -11.17 -6.61
N TYR A 265 4.61 -9.96 -7.09
CA TYR A 265 4.48 -8.77 -6.25
C TYR A 265 3.02 -8.45 -5.97
N HIS A 266 2.77 -7.79 -4.85
CA HIS A 266 1.41 -7.45 -4.42
C HIS A 266 0.58 -6.77 -5.51
N GLY A 267 1.12 -5.75 -6.18
CA GLY A 267 0.41 -5.03 -7.25
C GLY A 267 0.14 -5.88 -8.50
N GLU A 268 1.01 -6.86 -8.80
CA GLU A 268 0.75 -7.81 -9.89
C GLU A 268 -0.48 -8.65 -9.56
N CYS A 269 -0.58 -9.12 -8.33
CA CYS A 269 -1.74 -9.87 -7.85
C CYS A 269 -3.01 -8.99 -7.79
N VAL A 270 -2.88 -7.72 -7.39
CA VAL A 270 -3.99 -6.75 -7.41
C VAL A 270 -4.47 -6.47 -8.82
N ALA A 271 -3.57 -6.38 -9.81
CA ALA A 271 -3.93 -6.22 -11.21
C ALA A 271 -4.76 -7.42 -11.72
N LEU A 272 -4.26 -8.65 -11.53
CA LEU A 272 -4.98 -9.88 -11.85
C LEU A 272 -6.35 -9.94 -11.21
N GLY A 273 -6.42 -9.68 -9.90
CA GLY A 273 -7.69 -9.68 -9.18
C GLY A 273 -8.64 -8.55 -9.62
N THR A 274 -8.12 -7.42 -10.08
CA THR A 274 -8.93 -6.31 -10.62
C THR A 274 -9.51 -6.70 -11.98
N VAL A 275 -8.75 -7.36 -12.85
CA VAL A 275 -9.25 -7.91 -14.12
C VAL A 275 -10.38 -8.90 -13.84
N ALA A 276 -10.17 -9.85 -12.91
CA ALA A 276 -11.19 -10.82 -12.52
C ALA A 276 -12.46 -10.15 -11.95
N ALA A 277 -12.32 -9.11 -11.10
CA ALA A 277 -13.45 -8.35 -10.57
C ALA A 277 -14.19 -7.55 -11.67
N ALA A 278 -13.47 -7.00 -12.65
CA ALA A 278 -14.06 -6.33 -13.80
C ALA A 278 -14.82 -7.30 -14.70
N TYR A 279 -14.30 -8.53 -14.90
CA TYR A 279 -14.99 -9.60 -15.61
C TYR A 279 -16.33 -9.97 -14.94
N ILE A 280 -16.34 -10.18 -13.61
CA ILE A 280 -17.60 -10.43 -12.88
C ILE A 280 -18.55 -9.24 -13.03
N SER A 281 -18.04 -8.00 -12.97
CA SER A 281 -18.84 -6.79 -13.14
C SER A 281 -19.48 -6.73 -14.51
N TRP A 282 -18.75 -7.10 -15.57
CA TRP A 282 -19.29 -7.23 -16.92
C TRP A 282 -20.37 -8.33 -17.02
N LYS A 283 -20.10 -9.54 -16.52
CA LYS A 283 -21.07 -10.65 -16.55
C LYS A 283 -22.35 -10.36 -15.76
N LYS A 284 -22.26 -9.48 -14.76
CA LYS A 284 -23.43 -8.94 -14.02
C LYS A 284 -24.07 -7.70 -14.67
N GLU A 285 -23.69 -7.37 -15.90
CA GLU A 285 -24.24 -6.22 -16.66
C GLU A 285 -24.01 -4.85 -15.96
N MET A 286 -22.99 -4.76 -15.10
CA MET A 286 -22.57 -3.51 -14.46
C MET A 286 -21.61 -2.70 -15.33
N LEU A 287 -20.75 -3.40 -16.08
CA LEU A 287 -19.84 -2.87 -17.08
C LEU A 287 -20.24 -3.36 -18.46
N SER A 288 -19.96 -2.59 -19.50
CA SER A 288 -19.99 -3.08 -20.87
C SER A 288 -18.78 -4.00 -21.15
N MET A 289 -18.83 -4.73 -22.25
CA MET A 289 -17.69 -5.53 -22.71
C MET A 289 -16.49 -4.64 -23.06
N GLU A 290 -16.75 -3.50 -23.68
CA GLU A 290 -15.73 -2.53 -24.04
C GLU A 290 -15.05 -1.94 -22.80
N GLU A 291 -15.79 -1.60 -21.74
CA GLU A 291 -15.24 -1.12 -20.47
C GLU A 291 -14.39 -2.21 -19.78
N PHE A 292 -14.82 -3.48 -19.84
CA PHE A 292 -14.03 -4.60 -19.30
C PHE A 292 -12.67 -4.71 -20.01
N TYR A 293 -12.67 -4.77 -21.35
CA TYR A 293 -11.42 -4.87 -22.11
C TYR A 293 -10.54 -3.64 -21.94
N GLU A 294 -11.10 -2.44 -21.89
CA GLU A 294 -10.35 -1.21 -21.60
C GLU A 294 -9.62 -1.31 -20.25
N ILE A 295 -10.33 -1.70 -19.18
CA ILE A 295 -9.73 -1.87 -17.85
C ILE A 295 -8.62 -2.92 -17.86
N ARG A 296 -8.86 -4.06 -18.51
CA ARG A 296 -7.87 -5.15 -18.64
C ARG A 296 -6.62 -4.66 -19.34
N ASP A 297 -6.79 -4.08 -20.52
CA ASP A 297 -5.67 -3.73 -21.40
C ASP A 297 -4.84 -2.56 -20.87
N MET A 298 -5.43 -1.73 -19.99
CA MET A 298 -4.72 -0.62 -19.33
C MET A 298 -3.60 -1.06 -18.37
N PHE A 299 -3.56 -2.31 -17.93
CA PHE A 299 -2.45 -2.81 -17.12
C PHE A 299 -1.21 -3.16 -17.95
N VAL A 300 -1.37 -3.49 -19.24
CA VAL A 300 -0.29 -3.97 -20.11
C VAL A 300 0.83 -2.94 -20.30
N PRO A 301 0.56 -1.65 -20.59
CA PRO A 301 1.61 -0.63 -20.73
C PRO A 301 2.46 -0.41 -19.48
N PHE A 302 1.95 -0.82 -18.32
CA PHE A 302 2.63 -0.71 -17.04
C PHE A 302 3.25 -2.05 -16.59
N TYR A 303 3.46 -2.98 -17.52
CA TYR A 303 4.05 -4.30 -17.25
C TYR A 303 3.37 -5.06 -16.12
N LEU A 304 2.08 -4.77 -15.88
CA LEU A 304 1.26 -5.50 -14.93
C LEU A 304 0.54 -6.65 -15.64
N PRO A 305 0.50 -7.85 -15.04
CA PRO A 305 -0.09 -9.00 -15.69
C PRO A 305 -1.62 -8.87 -15.77
N ILE A 306 -2.16 -9.31 -16.90
CA ILE A 306 -3.61 -9.43 -17.12
C ILE A 306 -4.06 -10.90 -17.11
N SER A 307 -3.10 -11.83 -17.13
CA SER A 307 -3.28 -13.27 -17.00
C SER A 307 -2.12 -13.88 -16.22
N VAL A 308 -2.31 -15.07 -15.73
CA VAL A 308 -1.32 -15.86 -14.97
C VAL A 308 -1.41 -17.32 -15.40
N ASP A 309 -0.26 -17.97 -15.56
CA ASP A 309 -0.14 -19.39 -15.87
C ASP A 309 -0.07 -20.27 -14.61
N ASP A 310 -0.17 -21.57 -14.79
CA ASP A 310 0.04 -22.58 -13.75
C ASP A 310 -0.75 -22.32 -12.45
N ILE A 311 -2.03 -21.99 -12.56
CA ILE A 311 -2.94 -21.93 -11.42
C ILE A 311 -4.05 -22.98 -11.54
N ASP A 312 -4.44 -23.56 -10.40
CA ASP A 312 -5.65 -24.39 -10.27
C ASP A 312 -6.81 -23.51 -9.80
N PRO A 313 -7.83 -23.26 -10.65
CA PRO A 313 -8.97 -22.43 -10.29
C PRO A 313 -9.71 -22.89 -9.02
N GLN A 314 -9.79 -24.20 -8.79
CA GLN A 314 -10.45 -24.75 -7.60
C GLN A 314 -9.66 -24.49 -6.33
N GLU A 315 -8.33 -24.57 -6.38
CA GLU A 315 -7.48 -24.25 -5.24
C GLU A 315 -7.49 -22.75 -4.96
N ILE A 316 -7.46 -21.89 -5.98
CA ILE A 316 -7.62 -20.44 -5.81
C ILE A 316 -8.97 -20.12 -5.16
N LEU A 317 -10.07 -20.72 -5.61
CA LEU A 317 -11.39 -20.54 -4.99
C LEU A 317 -11.39 -20.92 -3.50
N LYS A 318 -10.75 -22.05 -3.14
CA LYS A 318 -10.62 -22.45 -1.72
C LYS A 318 -9.85 -21.40 -0.90
N LEU A 319 -8.78 -20.84 -1.46
CA LEU A 319 -7.98 -19.82 -0.81
C LEU A 319 -8.75 -18.52 -0.59
N THR A 320 -9.60 -18.09 -1.55
CA THR A 320 -10.47 -16.91 -1.36
C THR A 320 -11.41 -17.04 -0.17
N ARG A 321 -11.82 -18.26 0.16
CA ARG A 321 -12.70 -18.55 1.31
C ARG A 321 -11.94 -18.61 2.63
N SER A 322 -10.68 -19.06 2.61
CA SER A 322 -9.87 -19.19 3.83
C SER A 322 -9.50 -17.85 4.43
N ASP A 323 -9.28 -16.84 3.62
CA ASP A 323 -8.92 -15.47 4.04
C ASP A 323 -10.09 -14.75 4.77
N LYS A 324 -11.34 -15.21 4.58
CA LYS A 324 -12.56 -14.55 5.05
C LYS A 324 -13.38 -15.35 6.09
N LYS A 325 -12.86 -16.43 6.63
CA LYS A 325 -13.51 -17.19 7.71
C LYS A 325 -13.75 -16.38 8.98
N MET A 326 -13.22 -15.17 9.07
CA MET A 326 -13.33 -14.29 10.22
C MET A 326 -14.60 -13.41 10.22
N GLU A 327 -15.37 -13.32 9.11
CA GLU A 327 -16.65 -12.59 9.07
C GLU A 327 -17.80 -13.49 8.60
N ALA A 328 -18.49 -14.14 9.55
CA ALA A 328 -19.84 -14.71 9.40
C ALA A 328 -20.31 -15.15 7.99
N GLY A 329 -19.53 -15.94 7.28
CA GLY A 329 -20.05 -16.80 6.19
C GLY A 329 -20.35 -16.16 4.83
N THR A 330 -20.24 -14.83 4.67
CA THR A 330 -20.52 -14.18 3.38
C THR A 330 -19.30 -13.45 2.86
N ILE A 331 -18.86 -13.77 1.65
CA ILE A 331 -17.77 -13.05 0.97
C ILE A 331 -18.27 -11.67 0.56
N LYS A 332 -17.61 -10.61 1.00
CA LYS A 332 -17.80 -9.25 0.50
C LYS A 332 -16.92 -9.08 -0.73
N PHE A 333 -17.49 -9.15 -1.91
CA PHE A 333 -16.76 -8.91 -3.14
C PHE A 333 -16.85 -7.42 -3.52
N ILE A 334 -15.77 -6.85 -4.00
CA ILE A 334 -15.79 -5.47 -4.51
C ILE A 334 -15.86 -5.54 -6.03
N LEU A 335 -16.91 -4.97 -6.59
CA LEU A 335 -17.17 -4.91 -8.02
C LEU A 335 -17.23 -3.47 -8.50
N LEU A 336 -17.07 -3.25 -9.81
CA LEU A 336 -17.22 -1.96 -10.46
C LEU A 336 -18.66 -1.83 -10.98
N LYS A 337 -19.41 -0.87 -10.46
CA LYS A 337 -20.71 -0.49 -11.02
C LYS A 337 -20.57 0.29 -12.34
N LYS A 338 -19.46 1.00 -12.47
CA LYS A 338 -18.92 1.67 -13.67
C LYS A 338 -17.50 2.14 -13.32
N ILE A 339 -16.72 2.52 -14.31
CA ILE A 339 -15.41 3.17 -14.09
C ILE A 339 -15.59 4.37 -13.14
N GLY A 340 -14.76 4.48 -12.12
CA GLY A 340 -14.83 5.49 -11.07
C GLY A 340 -15.90 5.25 -10.00
N LYS A 341 -16.56 4.09 -9.99
CA LYS A 341 -17.55 3.75 -8.96
C LYS A 341 -17.61 2.27 -8.63
N ALA A 342 -17.04 1.88 -7.51
CA ALA A 342 -17.13 0.52 -6.95
C ALA A 342 -18.33 0.36 -6.00
N VAL A 343 -18.73 -0.89 -5.79
CA VAL A 343 -19.78 -1.34 -4.87
C VAL A 343 -19.35 -2.59 -4.12
N ILE A 344 -19.91 -2.79 -2.92
CA ILE A 344 -19.76 -4.04 -2.17
C ILE A 344 -20.89 -4.99 -2.62
N ASP A 345 -20.54 -6.11 -3.22
CA ASP A 345 -21.46 -7.16 -3.63
C ASP A 345 -21.33 -8.38 -2.69
N ARG A 346 -22.46 -8.92 -2.25
CA ARG A 346 -22.54 -10.11 -1.40
C ARG A 346 -23.23 -11.28 -2.09
N THR A 347 -23.54 -11.12 -3.37
CA THR A 347 -24.28 -12.10 -4.17
C THR A 347 -23.39 -12.84 -5.17
N VAL A 348 -22.08 -12.54 -5.19
CA VAL A 348 -21.13 -13.24 -6.07
C VAL A 348 -21.08 -14.71 -5.66
N THR A 349 -21.33 -15.57 -6.62
CA THR A 349 -21.35 -17.02 -6.45
C THR A 349 -19.97 -17.63 -6.73
N ASP A 350 -19.78 -18.89 -6.31
CA ASP A 350 -18.56 -19.62 -6.59
C ASP A 350 -18.34 -19.84 -8.09
N ASP A 351 -19.42 -20.09 -8.83
CA ASP A 351 -19.34 -20.28 -10.30
C ASP A 351 -18.88 -18.98 -10.98
N GLU A 352 -19.34 -17.81 -10.50
CA GLU A 352 -18.88 -16.52 -11.01
C GLU A 352 -17.40 -16.27 -10.68
N ILE A 353 -16.95 -16.67 -9.47
CA ILE A 353 -15.54 -16.55 -9.07
C ILE A 353 -14.68 -17.49 -9.93
N LEU A 354 -15.10 -18.74 -10.12
CA LEU A 354 -14.39 -19.70 -10.96
C LEU A 354 -14.26 -19.21 -12.40
N ALA A 355 -15.35 -18.76 -13.01
CA ALA A 355 -15.32 -18.20 -14.37
C ALA A 355 -14.36 -17.00 -14.48
N ALA A 356 -14.27 -16.15 -13.44
CA ALA A 356 -13.34 -15.04 -13.44
C ALA A 356 -11.87 -15.46 -13.24
N ILE A 357 -11.63 -16.55 -12.50
CA ILE A 357 -10.28 -17.12 -12.36
C ILE A 357 -9.87 -17.81 -13.69
N GLU A 358 -10.78 -18.47 -14.35
CA GLU A 358 -10.56 -19.08 -15.69
C GLU A 358 -10.23 -18.01 -16.73
N GLU A 359 -10.90 -16.85 -16.71
CA GLU A 359 -10.62 -15.73 -17.64
C GLU A 359 -9.17 -15.20 -17.53
N ILE A 360 -8.60 -15.22 -16.33
CA ILE A 360 -7.23 -14.76 -16.10
C ILE A 360 -6.20 -15.90 -16.09
N ASN A 361 -6.64 -17.15 -16.20
CA ASN A 361 -5.76 -18.32 -16.27
C ASN A 361 -5.32 -18.54 -17.71
N PHE A 362 -4.06 -18.25 -18.01
CA PHE A 362 -3.51 -18.50 -19.34
C PHE A 362 -3.11 -19.98 -19.47
N SER A 363 -3.72 -20.70 -20.43
CA SER A 363 -3.27 -22.01 -20.85
C SER A 363 -2.57 -21.92 -22.20
N GLU A 364 -1.48 -22.67 -22.40
CA GLU A 364 -0.81 -22.73 -23.70
C GLU A 364 -1.73 -23.25 -24.83
N GLU A 365 -2.83 -23.90 -24.49
CA GLU A 365 -3.84 -24.37 -25.44
C GLU A 365 -4.60 -23.18 -26.07
N ASP A 366 -4.80 -22.08 -25.34
CA ASP A 366 -5.49 -20.88 -25.84
C ASP A 366 -4.62 -20.02 -26.79
N ALA A 367 -3.30 -20.27 -26.84
CA ALA A 367 -2.38 -19.54 -27.72
C ALA A 367 -2.41 -20.05 -29.19
N HIS A 368 -3.18 -21.08 -29.49
CA HIS A 368 -3.26 -21.73 -30.80
C HIS A 368 -4.63 -21.60 -31.50
N GLU A 369 -5.60 -20.91 -30.91
CA GLU A 369 -6.83 -20.51 -31.57
C GLU A 369 -6.78 -19.02 -32.01
#